data_93904700a9b1f6546771a4534d09b901
#
_entry.id   93904700a9b1f6546771a4534d09b901
#
_cell.length_a   1.000
_cell.length_b   1.000
_cell.length_c   1.000
_cell.angle_alpha   90.00
_cell.angle_beta   90.00
_cell.angle_gamma   90.00
#
_symmetry.space_group_name_H-M   'P 1'
#
loop_
_entity.id
_entity.type
_entity.pdbx_description
1 polymer ?
#
loop_
_entity_poly.entity_id
_entity_poly.type
_entity_poly.pdbx_seq_one_letter_code
_entity_poly.pdbx_strand_id
1 'polypeptide(L)'
;MALSETHFINSNINAMKRILYLTTMVVALLFGGCAQEFDDSEIWDKLDNHESRITALEELCRQMNTNISSLQTIVSALQNNDYVTGVAPITKNGETIGYTISFTKSQPVTIYHGKDGKDGQNGTNGADGKDSSTP
;
A
#
# COMPACT_ATOMS: atom_id res chain seq x y z
N MET A 1 43.13 33.23 -60.70
CA MET A 1 41.71 33.38 -60.35
C MET A 1 41.11 32.08 -59.75
N ALA A 2 41.38 30.89 -60.26
CA ALA A 2 40.84 29.61 -59.78
C ALA A 2 41.29 29.16 -58.36
N LEU A 3 42.51 29.52 -57.94
CA LEU A 3 43.06 29.13 -56.62
C LEU A 3 42.39 29.86 -55.41
N SER A 4 41.84 31.03 -55.62
CA SER A 4 41.15 31.82 -54.61
C SER A 4 39.76 31.26 -54.31
N GLU A 5 39.05 30.72 -55.30
CA GLU A 5 37.71 30.19 -55.18
C GLU A 5 37.73 28.82 -54.45
N THR A 6 38.73 27.97 -54.75
CA THR A 6 38.87 26.67 -54.09
C THR A 6 39.21 26.80 -52.62
N HIS A 7 39.98 27.82 -52.23
CA HIS A 7 40.30 28.08 -50.82
C HIS A 7 39.06 28.59 -50.05
N PHE A 8 38.25 29.43 -50.68
CA PHE A 8 37.00 29.94 -50.10
C PHE A 8 35.96 28.84 -49.92
N ILE A 9 35.82 27.96 -50.92
CA ILE A 9 34.89 26.81 -50.86
C ILE A 9 35.33 25.81 -49.74
N ASN A 10 36.60 25.48 -49.63
CA ASN A 10 37.10 24.60 -48.58
C ASN A 10 36.96 25.20 -47.18
N SER A 11 37.13 26.51 -47.01
CA SER A 11 36.89 27.20 -45.73
C SER A 11 35.43 27.10 -45.32
N ASN A 12 34.50 27.32 -46.23
CA ASN A 12 33.06 27.19 -45.96
C ASN A 12 32.63 25.74 -45.63
N ILE A 13 33.16 24.76 -46.34
CA ILE A 13 32.91 23.33 -46.04
C ILE A 13 33.39 22.97 -44.65
N ASN A 14 34.55 23.44 -44.24
CA ASN A 14 35.10 23.19 -42.91
C ASN A 14 34.30 23.91 -41.81
N ALA A 15 33.79 25.11 -42.08
CA ALA A 15 32.90 25.82 -41.16
C ALA A 15 31.55 25.08 -41.00
N MET A 16 30.95 24.62 -42.09
CA MET A 16 29.72 23.85 -42.07
C MET A 16 29.89 22.53 -41.33
N LYS A 17 31.02 21.81 -41.51
CA LYS A 17 31.32 20.58 -40.78
C LYS A 17 31.41 20.85 -39.27
N ARG A 18 32.08 21.93 -38.85
CA ARG A 18 32.17 22.30 -37.42
C ARG A 18 30.81 22.63 -36.82
N ILE A 19 29.97 23.35 -37.54
CA ILE A 19 28.60 23.65 -37.09
C ILE A 19 27.80 22.35 -36.97
N LEU A 20 27.90 21.44 -37.93
CA LEU A 20 27.20 20.14 -37.87
C LEU A 20 27.68 19.31 -36.71
N TYR A 21 28.98 19.24 -36.39
CA TYR A 21 29.49 18.54 -35.22
C TYR A 21 29.03 19.15 -33.90
N LEU A 22 28.99 20.50 -33.82
CA LEU A 22 28.50 21.19 -32.65
C LEU A 22 27.01 20.97 -32.44
N THR A 23 26.20 21.00 -33.50
CA THR A 23 24.76 20.72 -33.36
C THR A 23 24.48 19.28 -33.00
N THR A 24 25.18 18.29 -33.56
CA THR A 24 25.03 16.90 -33.18
C THR A 24 25.49 16.65 -31.74
N MET A 25 26.55 17.31 -31.29
CA MET A 25 27.00 17.20 -29.89
C MET A 25 25.98 17.81 -28.93
N VAL A 26 25.41 18.97 -29.23
CA VAL A 26 24.36 19.58 -28.39
C VAL A 26 23.10 18.73 -28.37
N VAL A 27 22.69 18.18 -29.50
CA VAL A 27 21.56 17.25 -29.57
C VAL A 27 21.83 15.97 -28.72
N ALA A 28 23.02 15.39 -28.81
CA ALA A 28 23.40 14.23 -28.01
C ALA A 28 23.39 14.54 -26.50
N LEU A 29 23.81 15.74 -26.09
CA LEU A 29 23.76 16.16 -24.68
C LEU A 29 22.31 16.39 -24.20
N LEU A 30 21.42 16.86 -25.07
CA LEU A 30 20.02 17.06 -24.70
C LEU A 30 19.24 15.73 -24.56
N PHE A 31 19.61 14.72 -25.34
CA PHE A 31 19.00 13.38 -25.24
C PHE A 31 19.71 12.42 -24.26
N GLY A 32 20.94 12.72 -23.86
CA GLY A 32 21.71 11.91 -22.92
C GLY A 32 21.39 12.17 -21.43
N GLY A 33 20.49 13.09 -21.13
CA GLY A 33 20.34 13.64 -19.80
C GLY A 33 19.12 13.18 -18.98
N CYS A 34 18.51 12.03 -19.23
CA CYS A 34 17.49 11.48 -18.30
C CYS A 34 17.19 10.00 -18.60
N ALA A 35 18.20 9.15 -18.47
CA ALA A 35 17.97 7.72 -18.33
C ALA A 35 18.32 7.30 -16.90
N GLN A 36 17.84 8.06 -15.92
CA GLN A 36 17.73 7.54 -14.57
C GLN A 36 16.37 6.82 -14.55
N GLU A 37 16.40 5.49 -14.67
CA GLU A 37 15.23 4.66 -14.49
C GLU A 37 14.72 4.94 -13.08
N PHE A 38 13.56 5.59 -12.99
CA PHE A 38 12.93 5.88 -11.71
C PHE A 38 12.44 4.53 -11.17
N ASP A 39 13.07 4.06 -10.10
CA ASP A 39 12.65 2.85 -9.40
C ASP A 39 11.39 3.19 -8.57
N ASP A 40 10.24 2.79 -9.08
CA ASP A 40 8.93 2.97 -8.44
C ASP A 40 8.48 1.74 -7.64
N SER A 41 9.33 0.71 -7.55
CA SER A 41 9.02 -0.54 -6.85
C SER A 41 8.57 -0.32 -5.41
N GLU A 42 9.25 0.57 -4.67
CA GLU A 42 8.88 0.90 -3.29
C GLU A 42 7.48 1.56 -3.20
N ILE A 43 7.08 2.31 -4.22
CA ILE A 43 5.76 2.94 -4.29
C ILE A 43 4.69 1.87 -4.48
N TRP A 44 4.93 0.94 -5.41
CA TRP A 44 4.02 -0.17 -5.68
C TRP A 44 3.89 -1.11 -4.49
N ASP A 45 5.01 -1.45 -3.82
CA ASP A 45 5.00 -2.27 -2.59
C ASP A 45 4.18 -1.61 -1.48
N LYS A 46 4.30 -0.30 -1.30
CA LYS A 46 3.48 0.45 -0.33
C LYS A 46 2.00 0.46 -0.73
N LEU A 47 1.71 0.62 -2.02
CA LEU A 47 0.35 0.64 -2.53
C LEU A 47 -0.34 -0.71 -2.31
N ASP A 48 0.31 -1.82 -2.66
CA ASP A 48 -0.18 -3.18 -2.44
C ASP A 48 -0.39 -3.48 -0.95
N ASN A 49 0.52 -2.99 -0.10
CA ASN A 49 0.34 -3.09 1.36
C ASN A 49 -0.89 -2.31 1.84
N HIS A 50 -1.12 -1.10 1.31
CA HIS A 50 -2.31 -0.32 1.66
C HIS A 50 -3.59 -1.00 1.18
N GLU A 51 -3.63 -1.53 -0.03
CA GLU A 51 -4.77 -2.26 -0.56
C GLU A 51 -5.10 -3.49 0.29
N SER A 52 -4.09 -4.27 0.66
CA SER A 52 -4.25 -5.43 1.54
C SER A 52 -4.83 -5.04 2.91
N ARG A 53 -4.40 -3.91 3.48
CA ARG A 53 -4.91 -3.39 4.75
C ARG A 53 -6.33 -2.89 4.64
N ILE A 54 -6.67 -2.22 3.55
CA ILE A 54 -8.04 -1.74 3.27
C ILE A 54 -8.98 -2.93 3.17
N THR A 55 -8.65 -3.95 2.37
CA THR A 55 -9.45 -5.17 2.24
C THR A 55 -9.67 -5.87 3.60
N ALA A 56 -8.63 -5.92 4.44
CA ALA A 56 -8.75 -6.50 5.78
C ALA A 56 -9.66 -5.67 6.70
N LEU A 57 -9.62 -4.34 6.59
CA LEU A 57 -10.50 -3.44 7.35
C LEU A 57 -11.94 -3.54 6.89
N GLU A 58 -12.19 -3.62 5.60
CA GLU A 58 -13.53 -3.80 5.03
C GLU A 58 -14.17 -5.10 5.53
N GLU A 59 -13.41 -6.19 5.52
CA GLU A 59 -13.89 -7.47 6.06
C GLU A 59 -14.20 -7.39 7.56
N LEU A 60 -13.34 -6.71 8.34
CA LEU A 60 -13.58 -6.48 9.76
C LEU A 60 -14.84 -5.65 9.99
N CYS A 61 -15.06 -4.57 9.24
CA CYS A 61 -16.27 -3.76 9.31
C CYS A 61 -17.52 -4.59 8.97
N ARG A 62 -17.43 -5.45 7.96
CA ARG A 62 -18.54 -6.36 7.61
C ARG A 62 -18.86 -7.33 8.76
N GLN A 63 -17.85 -7.91 9.40
CA GLN A 63 -18.04 -8.78 10.56
C GLN A 63 -18.64 -8.02 11.75
N MET A 64 -18.17 -6.81 12.03
CA MET A 64 -18.73 -5.95 13.07
C MET A 64 -20.22 -5.64 12.83
N ASN A 65 -20.59 -5.28 11.61
CA ASN A 65 -21.99 -5.04 11.27
C ASN A 65 -22.85 -6.31 11.43
N THR A 66 -22.32 -7.46 11.05
CA THR A 66 -23.00 -8.74 11.28
C THR A 66 -23.19 -8.99 12.78
N ASN A 67 -22.17 -8.78 13.60
CA ASN A 67 -22.26 -8.95 15.04
C ASN A 67 -23.28 -8.01 15.69
N ILE A 68 -23.32 -6.74 15.25
CA ILE A 68 -24.32 -5.76 15.73
C ILE A 68 -25.73 -6.24 15.40
N SER A 69 -25.99 -6.65 14.17
CA SER A 69 -27.31 -7.18 13.77
C SER A 69 -27.66 -8.45 14.54
N SER A 70 -26.69 -9.31 14.81
CA SER A 70 -26.88 -10.54 15.60
C SER A 70 -27.26 -10.19 17.05
N LEU A 71 -26.60 -9.23 17.66
CA LEU A 71 -26.93 -8.75 19.01
C LEU A 71 -28.34 -8.18 19.08
N GLN A 72 -28.78 -7.43 18.10
CA GLN A 72 -30.17 -6.93 18.03
C GLN A 72 -31.18 -8.08 17.99
N THR A 73 -30.89 -9.11 17.21
CA THR A 73 -31.75 -10.31 17.14
C THR A 73 -31.77 -11.07 18.48
N ILE A 74 -30.61 -11.21 19.15
CA ILE A 74 -30.52 -11.85 20.47
C ILE A 74 -31.34 -11.07 21.49
N VAL A 75 -31.22 -9.74 21.53
CA VAL A 75 -32.02 -8.91 22.44
C VAL A 75 -33.50 -9.08 22.18
N SER A 76 -33.93 -9.08 20.92
CA SER A 76 -35.33 -9.30 20.54
C SER A 76 -35.81 -10.70 20.93
N ALA A 77 -34.98 -11.73 20.76
CA ALA A 77 -35.31 -13.09 21.16
C ALA A 77 -35.52 -13.18 22.69
N LEU A 78 -34.63 -12.58 23.47
CA LEU A 78 -34.75 -12.53 24.94
C LEU A 78 -36.05 -11.83 25.37
N GLN A 79 -36.41 -10.71 24.74
CA GLN A 79 -37.64 -9.96 25.03
C GLN A 79 -38.90 -10.79 24.70
N ASN A 80 -38.83 -11.69 23.70
CA ASN A 80 -39.95 -12.52 23.25
C ASN A 80 -39.97 -13.93 23.88
N ASN A 81 -39.19 -14.16 24.93
CA ASN A 81 -39.05 -15.49 25.53
C ASN A 81 -38.72 -16.58 24.50
N ASP A 82 -37.79 -16.27 23.61
CA ASP A 82 -37.25 -17.20 22.65
C ASP A 82 -35.95 -17.80 23.21
N TYR A 83 -35.81 -19.11 23.12
CA TYR A 83 -34.72 -19.83 23.77
C TYR A 83 -33.66 -20.27 22.79
N VAL A 84 -32.42 -20.24 23.21
CA VAL A 84 -31.28 -20.79 22.42
C VAL A 84 -31.45 -22.33 22.38
N THR A 85 -31.45 -22.88 21.19
CA THR A 85 -31.56 -24.33 20.94
C THR A 85 -30.22 -24.98 20.61
N GLY A 86 -29.24 -24.18 20.20
CA GLY A 86 -27.91 -24.69 19.86
C GLY A 86 -26.90 -23.58 19.60
N VAL A 87 -25.63 -23.90 19.80
CA VAL A 87 -24.47 -23.06 19.46
C VAL A 87 -23.47 -23.94 18.71
N ALA A 88 -23.16 -23.59 17.46
CA ALA A 88 -22.24 -24.36 16.63
C ALA A 88 -21.05 -23.47 16.21
N PRO A 89 -19.81 -23.98 16.28
CA PRO A 89 -18.64 -23.22 15.87
C PRO A 89 -18.61 -23.05 14.34
N ILE A 90 -18.11 -21.88 13.90
CA ILE A 90 -17.77 -21.62 12.50
C ILE A 90 -16.26 -21.75 12.39
N THR A 91 -15.80 -22.64 11.51
CA THR A 91 -14.38 -22.89 11.32
C THR A 91 -13.90 -22.43 9.95
N LYS A 92 -12.70 -21.88 9.90
CA LYS A 92 -11.99 -21.54 8.67
C LYS A 92 -10.55 -21.99 8.80
N ASN A 93 -10.07 -22.81 7.87
CA ASN A 93 -8.71 -23.37 7.91
C ASN A 93 -8.38 -24.13 9.21
N GLY A 94 -9.36 -24.78 9.85
CA GLY A 94 -9.18 -25.50 11.11
C GLY A 94 -9.26 -24.64 12.37
N GLU A 95 -9.40 -23.33 12.25
CA GLU A 95 -9.53 -22.39 13.35
C GLU A 95 -10.99 -21.94 13.53
N THR A 96 -11.45 -21.86 14.79
CA THR A 96 -12.79 -21.35 15.07
C THR A 96 -12.79 -19.83 14.97
N ILE A 97 -13.56 -19.30 14.02
CA ILE A 97 -13.65 -17.86 13.72
C ILE A 97 -14.93 -17.21 14.24
N GLY A 98 -15.84 -17.98 14.82
CA GLY A 98 -17.12 -17.49 15.34
C GLY A 98 -18.06 -18.62 15.70
N TYR A 99 -19.30 -18.26 16.00
CA TYR A 99 -20.37 -19.18 16.32
C TYR A 99 -21.67 -18.82 15.63
N THR A 100 -22.46 -19.84 15.28
CA THR A 100 -23.86 -19.72 14.91
C THR A 100 -24.71 -20.08 16.12
N ILE A 101 -25.65 -19.20 16.49
CA ILE A 101 -26.59 -19.38 17.60
C ILE A 101 -27.98 -19.59 17.02
N SER A 102 -28.61 -20.72 17.36
CA SER A 102 -29.95 -21.07 16.90
C SER A 102 -30.98 -20.85 18.01
N PHE A 103 -32.19 -20.47 17.65
CA PHE A 103 -33.30 -20.17 18.56
C PHE A 103 -34.51 -21.04 18.25
N THR A 104 -35.50 -21.05 19.18
CA THR A 104 -36.74 -21.79 19.01
C THR A 104 -37.67 -21.18 17.95
N LYS A 105 -37.71 -19.86 17.85
CA LYS A 105 -38.62 -19.10 17.01
C LYS A 105 -37.90 -18.20 16.00
N SER A 106 -36.82 -17.53 16.43
CA SER A 106 -36.05 -16.61 15.60
C SER A 106 -35.11 -17.33 14.65
N GLN A 107 -34.70 -16.63 13.59
CA GLN A 107 -33.68 -17.13 12.68
C GLN A 107 -32.32 -17.23 13.40
N PRO A 108 -31.48 -18.22 13.06
CA PRO A 108 -30.15 -18.30 13.57
C PRO A 108 -29.32 -17.04 13.28
N VAL A 109 -28.44 -16.68 14.21
CA VAL A 109 -27.52 -15.54 14.05
C VAL A 109 -26.09 -16.00 14.11
N THR A 110 -25.19 -15.22 13.50
CA THR A 110 -23.77 -15.47 13.47
C THR A 110 -23.03 -14.38 14.25
N ILE A 111 -22.11 -14.78 15.13
CA ILE A 111 -21.19 -13.87 15.81
C ILE A 111 -19.77 -14.29 15.47
N TYR A 112 -19.00 -13.36 14.91
CA TYR A 112 -17.59 -13.57 14.60
C TYR A 112 -16.70 -13.12 15.76
N HIS A 113 -15.60 -13.83 15.96
CA HIS A 113 -14.54 -13.39 16.86
C HIS A 113 -13.87 -12.15 16.30
N GLY A 114 -13.50 -11.20 17.18
CA GLY A 114 -12.55 -10.16 16.83
C GLY A 114 -11.16 -10.77 16.60
N LYS A 115 -10.35 -10.17 15.74
CA LYS A 115 -8.92 -10.51 15.69
C LYS A 115 -8.25 -9.96 16.94
N ASP A 116 -7.40 -10.78 17.56
CA ASP A 116 -6.53 -10.30 18.64
C ASP A 116 -5.68 -9.13 18.12
N GLY A 117 -5.62 -8.07 18.90
CA GLY A 117 -4.74 -6.95 18.59
C GLY A 117 -3.29 -7.43 18.57
N LYS A 118 -2.47 -6.91 17.65
CA LYS A 118 -1.02 -7.13 17.72
C LYS A 118 -0.50 -6.44 18.96
N ASP A 119 0.40 -7.11 19.70
CA ASP A 119 1.12 -6.47 20.78
C ASP A 119 1.79 -5.19 20.29
N GLY A 120 1.69 -4.11 21.06
CA GLY A 120 2.36 -2.86 20.75
C GLY A 120 3.88 -3.11 20.65
N GLN A 121 4.54 -2.47 19.69
CA GLN A 121 6.01 -2.51 19.63
C GLN A 121 6.56 -1.82 20.87
N ASN A 122 7.56 -2.46 21.50
CA ASN A 122 8.28 -1.83 22.60
C ASN A 122 8.88 -0.49 22.12
N GLY A 123 8.68 0.55 22.90
CA GLY A 123 9.31 1.85 22.64
C GLY A 123 10.84 1.70 22.53
N THR A 124 11.45 2.46 21.64
CA THR A 124 12.91 2.54 21.57
C THR A 124 13.43 3.14 22.87
N ASN A 125 14.51 2.55 23.43
CA ASN A 125 15.19 3.12 24.59
C ASN A 125 15.56 4.58 24.31
N GLY A 126 15.31 5.47 25.27
CA GLY A 126 15.76 6.86 25.21
C GLY A 126 17.29 6.90 25.01
N ALA A 127 17.77 7.88 24.24
CA ALA A 127 19.20 8.11 24.11
C ALA A 127 19.78 8.48 25.49
N ASP A 128 20.91 7.85 25.84
CA ASP A 128 21.63 8.21 27.07
C ASP A 128 21.97 9.69 27.06
N GLY A 129 21.66 10.36 28.16
CA GLY A 129 22.04 11.76 28.37
C GLY A 129 23.57 11.91 28.24
N LYS A 130 24.03 12.88 27.44
CA LYS A 130 25.45 13.24 27.42
C LYS A 130 25.79 13.86 28.76
N ASP A 131 26.69 13.21 29.51
CA ASP A 131 27.33 13.82 30.68
C ASP A 131 28.05 15.11 30.23
N SER A 132 27.57 16.24 30.73
CA SER A 132 28.24 17.52 30.58
C SER A 132 29.46 17.49 31.52
N SER A 133 30.64 17.21 30.95
CA SER A 133 31.88 17.45 31.67
C SER A 133 32.03 18.95 31.87
N THR A 134 31.77 19.40 33.08
CA THR A 134 32.11 20.77 33.54
C THR A 134 33.58 20.80 33.83
N PRO A 135 34.33 21.81 33.37
CA PRO A 135 35.77 21.97 33.65
C PRO A 135 36.07 22.35 35.11
#